data_3867b4b40594eb0786f6dba31b134324
#
_entry.id   3867b4b40594eb0786f6dba31b134324
#
_cell.length_a   1.000
_cell.length_b   1.000
_cell.length_c   1.000
_cell.angle_alpha   90.00
_cell.angle_beta   90.00
_cell.angle_gamma   90.00
#
_symmetry.space_group_name_H-M   'P 1'
#
loop_
_entity.id
_entity.type
_entity.pdbx_description
1 polymer ?
#
loop_
_entity_poly.entity_id
_entity_poly.type
_entity_poly.pdbx_seq_one_letter_code
_entity_poly.pdbx_strand_id
1 'polypeptide(L)'
;ELGIKTIFCSNVCAAYRRSAYEKLGGFITHTIFNEDMIFAGRLILDGGSVAYRADARVVHSHNYGCMQQFRRNFDLAVSQADHPEVFAGIRSESEGIRLVKQTAGYLCKIHKPWLIGELVVKSGFKFLGYRMGKSYRRLPKSVIKFCTMNASYWTSTQ
;
A
#
# COMPACT_ATOMS: atom_id res chain seq x y z
N GLU A 1 -8.37 4.23 17.96
CA GLU A 1 -7.93 3.30 16.90
C GLU A 1 -7.27 4.08 15.75
N LEU A 2 -6.07 3.67 15.34
CA LEU A 2 -5.27 4.39 14.34
C LEU A 2 -5.57 3.94 12.88
N GLY A 3 -6.56 3.08 12.67
CA GLY A 3 -6.89 2.52 11.36
C GLY A 3 -5.69 1.81 10.72
N ILE A 4 -5.41 2.10 9.43
CA ILE A 4 -4.30 1.49 8.70
C ILE A 4 -2.94 1.73 9.36
N LYS A 5 -2.78 2.80 10.13
CA LYS A 5 -1.52 3.11 10.83
C LYS A 5 -1.18 2.11 11.92
N THR A 6 -2.16 1.39 12.46
CA THR A 6 -1.94 0.34 13.46
C THR A 6 -1.07 -0.79 12.93
N ILE A 7 -1.25 -1.14 11.65
CA ILE A 7 -0.54 -2.24 10.98
C ILE A 7 0.50 -1.72 9.98
N PHE A 8 0.71 -0.39 9.93
CA PHE A 8 1.66 0.16 8.95
C PHE A 8 3.07 -0.27 9.30
N CYS A 9 3.66 -1.01 8.39
CA CYS A 9 5.06 -1.44 8.40
C CYS A 9 5.59 -1.32 6.98
N SER A 10 6.88 -1.06 6.83
CA SER A 10 7.53 -1.04 5.53
C SER A 10 8.92 -1.64 5.61
N ASN A 11 9.17 -2.66 4.80
CA ASN A 11 10.47 -3.33 4.68
C ASN A 11 11.61 -2.41 4.23
N VAL A 12 11.29 -1.18 3.81
CA VAL A 12 12.31 -0.15 3.52
C VAL A 12 13.15 0.18 4.77
N CYS A 13 12.51 0.21 5.95
CA CYS A 13 13.20 0.40 7.23
C CYS A 13 12.37 -0.22 8.35
N ALA A 14 12.52 -1.52 8.53
CA ALA A 14 11.83 -2.26 9.59
C ALA A 14 12.78 -3.25 10.26
N ALA A 15 12.59 -3.45 11.56
CA ALA A 15 13.27 -4.48 12.33
C ALA A 15 12.22 -5.40 12.96
N TYR A 16 12.42 -6.69 12.85
CA TYR A 16 11.50 -7.71 13.36
C TYR A 16 12.17 -8.49 14.49
N ARG A 17 11.44 -8.67 15.61
CA ARG A 17 11.91 -9.56 16.66
C ARG A 17 11.89 -11.00 16.11
N ARG A 18 13.06 -11.65 16.08
CA ARG A 18 13.25 -12.98 15.49
C ARG A 18 12.25 -14.01 16.04
N SER A 19 12.07 -14.07 17.36
CA SER A 19 11.14 -15.01 17.99
C SER A 19 9.69 -14.80 17.55
N ALA A 20 9.23 -13.54 17.34
CA ALA A 20 7.90 -13.26 16.83
C ALA A 20 7.77 -13.63 15.35
N TYR A 21 8.82 -13.37 14.57
CA TYR A 21 8.87 -13.74 13.15
C TYR A 21 8.77 -15.25 12.96
N GLU A 22 9.55 -16.02 13.71
CA GLU A 22 9.55 -17.49 13.66
C GLU A 22 8.22 -18.08 14.18
N LYS A 23 7.66 -17.52 15.27
CA LYS A 23 6.36 -17.95 15.82
C LYS A 23 5.22 -17.83 14.80
N LEU A 24 5.21 -16.74 14.01
CA LEU A 24 4.16 -16.48 13.01
C LEU A 24 4.44 -17.12 11.64
N GLY A 25 5.51 -17.89 11.49
CA GLY A 25 5.88 -18.53 10.24
C GLY A 25 6.49 -17.62 9.18
N GLY A 26 6.95 -16.43 9.59
CA GLY A 26 7.60 -15.44 8.72
C GLY A 26 6.66 -14.68 7.80
N PHE A 27 7.24 -14.10 6.75
CA PHE A 27 6.44 -13.44 5.71
C PHE A 27 5.66 -14.45 4.88
N ILE A 28 4.49 -14.03 4.42
CA ILE A 28 3.72 -14.82 3.44
C ILE A 28 4.54 -14.98 2.16
N THR A 29 4.59 -16.19 1.65
CA THR A 29 5.38 -16.52 0.45
C THR A 29 4.63 -16.26 -0.86
N HIS A 30 3.29 -16.17 -0.81
CA HIS A 30 2.46 -15.92 -1.98
C HIS A 30 1.55 -14.73 -1.75
N THR A 31 2.04 -13.57 -2.13
CA THR A 31 1.27 -12.31 -2.24
C THR A 31 1.88 -11.43 -3.32
N ILE A 32 1.06 -10.60 -3.95
CA ILE A 32 1.54 -9.67 -4.98
C ILE A 32 2.17 -8.41 -4.37
N PHE A 33 1.80 -8.08 -3.13
CA PHE A 33 2.21 -6.87 -2.42
C PHE A 33 1.93 -6.98 -0.92
N ASN A 34 2.41 -6.01 -0.11
CA ASN A 34 2.08 -5.83 1.32
C ASN A 34 2.52 -6.98 2.25
N GLU A 35 3.52 -7.79 1.93
CA GLU A 35 4.01 -8.87 2.78
C GLU A 35 4.37 -8.37 4.19
N ASP A 36 4.91 -7.16 4.28
CA ASP A 36 5.27 -6.47 5.53
C ASP A 36 4.03 -6.07 6.36
N MET A 37 3.03 -5.48 5.72
CA MET A 37 1.78 -5.10 6.40
C MET A 37 0.93 -6.31 6.77
N ILE A 38 0.94 -7.37 5.96
CA ILE A 38 0.26 -8.63 6.27
C ILE A 38 0.88 -9.26 7.52
N PHE A 39 2.23 -9.30 7.57
CA PHE A 39 2.94 -9.79 8.75
C PHE A 39 2.64 -8.93 9.99
N ALA A 40 2.71 -7.60 9.86
CA ALA A 40 2.39 -6.67 10.95
C ALA A 40 0.94 -6.85 11.44
N GLY A 41 -0.01 -7.03 10.53
CA GLY A 41 -1.40 -7.30 10.89
C GLY A 41 -1.57 -8.61 11.65
N ARG A 42 -0.95 -9.69 11.20
CA ARG A 42 -0.93 -10.99 11.91
C ARG A 42 -0.30 -10.87 13.29
N LEU A 43 0.79 -10.10 13.41
CA LEU A 43 1.45 -9.82 14.68
C LEU A 43 0.50 -9.12 15.67
N ILE A 44 -0.23 -8.11 15.21
CA ILE A 44 -1.23 -7.40 16.04
C ILE A 44 -2.36 -8.33 16.46
N LEU A 45 -2.87 -9.18 15.56
CA LEU A 45 -3.92 -10.16 15.88
C LEU A 45 -3.46 -11.21 16.89
N ASP A 46 -2.15 -11.54 16.89
CA ASP A 46 -1.52 -12.45 17.89
C ASP A 46 -1.22 -11.73 19.23
N GLY A 47 -1.66 -10.47 19.42
CA GLY A 47 -1.41 -9.68 20.64
C GLY A 47 -0.07 -8.95 20.69
N GLY A 48 0.68 -8.96 19.60
CA GLY A 48 1.93 -8.19 19.48
C GLY A 48 1.70 -6.71 19.17
N SER A 49 2.77 -5.98 18.91
CA SER A 49 2.71 -4.55 18.63
C SER A 49 3.72 -4.13 17.56
N VAL A 50 3.39 -3.05 16.85
CA VAL A 50 4.27 -2.35 15.92
C VAL A 50 4.64 -1.00 16.55
N ALA A 51 5.95 -0.75 16.73
CA ALA A 51 6.46 0.50 17.26
C ALA A 51 7.04 1.37 16.15
N TYR A 52 6.58 2.61 16.04
CA TYR A 52 7.14 3.60 15.14
C TYR A 52 8.27 4.37 15.81
N ARG A 53 9.43 4.43 15.15
CA ARG A 53 10.61 5.15 15.61
C ARG A 53 10.95 6.28 14.63
N ALA A 54 10.64 7.51 15.00
CA ALA A 54 10.84 8.70 14.15
C ALA A 54 12.32 9.05 13.93
N ASP A 55 13.20 8.55 14.78
CA ASP A 55 14.65 8.71 14.72
C ASP A 55 15.32 7.71 13.75
N ALA A 56 14.67 6.58 13.43
CA ALA A 56 15.13 5.64 12.42
C ALA A 56 14.80 6.18 11.02
N ARG A 57 15.77 6.82 10.38
CA ARG A 57 15.57 7.50 9.09
C ARG A 57 16.37 6.85 7.99
N VAL A 58 15.74 6.67 6.83
CA VAL A 58 16.37 6.21 5.58
C VAL A 58 15.96 7.12 4.43
N VAL A 59 16.85 7.29 3.47
CA VAL A 59 16.52 7.96 2.20
C VAL A 59 16.00 6.92 1.24
N HIS A 60 14.74 7.03 0.87
CA HIS A 60 14.07 6.13 -0.07
C HIS A 60 13.14 6.92 -0.97
N SER A 61 13.33 6.81 -2.27
CA SER A 61 12.50 7.51 -3.24
C SER A 61 12.25 6.65 -4.48
N HIS A 62 11.09 6.88 -5.08
CA HIS A 62 10.71 6.30 -6.36
C HIS A 62 10.16 7.38 -7.28
N ASN A 63 10.77 7.53 -8.45
CA ASN A 63 10.31 8.45 -9.49
C ASN A 63 9.30 7.75 -10.42
N TYR A 64 8.16 7.35 -9.87
CA TYR A 64 7.12 6.70 -10.65
C TYR A 64 6.30 7.70 -11.47
N GLY A 65 6.14 7.43 -12.77
CA GLY A 65 5.16 8.09 -13.63
C GLY A 65 3.72 7.69 -13.27
N CYS A 66 2.74 8.37 -13.85
CA CYS A 66 1.32 8.16 -13.54
C CYS A 66 0.87 6.71 -13.73
N MET A 67 1.25 6.07 -14.83
CA MET A 67 0.87 4.67 -15.09
C MET A 67 1.54 3.69 -14.12
N GLN A 68 2.78 3.94 -13.72
CA GLN A 68 3.45 3.11 -12.71
C GLN A 68 2.76 3.26 -11.34
N GLN A 69 2.35 4.50 -10.98
CA GLN A 69 1.56 4.76 -9.77
C GLN A 69 0.21 4.03 -9.80
N PHE A 70 -0.47 4.05 -10.95
CA PHE A 70 -1.71 3.29 -11.16
C PHE A 70 -1.48 1.80 -10.91
N ARG A 71 -0.52 1.19 -11.61
CA ARG A 71 -0.23 -0.25 -11.52
C ARG A 71 0.19 -0.67 -10.12
N ARG A 72 1.04 0.12 -9.46
CA ARG A 72 1.45 -0.13 -8.07
C ARG A 72 0.25 -0.14 -7.12
N ASN A 73 -0.65 0.82 -7.27
CA ASN A 73 -1.84 0.89 -6.42
C ASN A 73 -2.88 -0.18 -6.78
N PHE A 74 -2.90 -0.65 -8.02
CA PHE A 74 -3.68 -1.82 -8.40
C PHE A 74 -3.20 -3.06 -7.65
N ASP A 75 -1.90 -3.38 -7.70
CA ASP A 75 -1.31 -4.54 -7.02
C ASP A 75 -1.48 -4.46 -5.49
N LEU A 76 -1.29 -3.27 -4.92
CA LEU A 76 -1.54 -3.01 -3.50
C LEU A 76 -2.98 -3.34 -3.11
N ALA A 77 -3.95 -2.92 -3.91
CA ALA A 77 -5.36 -3.14 -3.65
C ALA A 77 -5.79 -4.60 -3.87
N VAL A 78 -5.18 -5.31 -4.83
CA VAL A 78 -5.33 -6.77 -5.03
C VAL A 78 -4.90 -7.48 -3.75
N SER A 79 -3.70 -7.22 -3.26
CA SER A 79 -3.19 -7.82 -2.03
C SER A 79 -4.12 -7.55 -0.84
N GLN A 80 -4.64 -6.33 -0.69
CA GLN A 80 -5.61 -6.02 0.38
C GLN A 80 -6.96 -6.72 0.21
N ALA A 81 -7.38 -7.01 -1.02
CA ALA A 81 -8.62 -7.74 -1.29
C ALA A 81 -8.47 -9.24 -1.02
N ASP A 82 -7.26 -9.77 -1.15
CA ASP A 82 -6.95 -11.18 -0.90
C ASP A 82 -6.67 -11.50 0.57
N HIS A 83 -6.39 -10.46 1.38
CA HIS A 83 -6.11 -10.60 2.81
C HIS A 83 -7.12 -9.84 3.68
N PRO A 84 -8.43 -10.18 3.61
CA PRO A 84 -9.46 -9.50 4.39
C PRO A 84 -9.25 -9.67 5.90
N GLU A 85 -8.61 -10.75 6.35
CA GLU A 85 -8.27 -11.00 7.76
C GLU A 85 -7.43 -9.88 8.38
N VAL A 86 -6.65 -9.17 7.56
CA VAL A 86 -5.81 -8.04 7.99
C VAL A 86 -6.45 -6.70 7.63
N PHE A 87 -7.03 -6.59 6.44
CA PHE A 87 -7.44 -5.32 5.85
C PHE A 87 -8.94 -5.04 5.90
N ALA A 88 -9.79 -6.00 6.36
CA ALA A 88 -11.22 -5.75 6.53
C ALA A 88 -11.45 -4.65 7.58
N GLY A 89 -12.26 -3.67 7.26
CA GLY A 89 -12.53 -2.54 8.17
C GLY A 89 -11.50 -1.39 8.11
N ILE A 90 -10.39 -1.55 7.40
CA ILE A 90 -9.38 -0.48 7.21
C ILE A 90 -9.78 0.39 6.02
N ARG A 91 -10.09 1.67 6.29
CA ARG A 91 -10.44 2.66 5.27
C ARG A 91 -9.21 3.40 4.76
N SER A 92 -8.47 2.80 3.83
CA SER A 92 -7.29 3.43 3.23
C SER A 92 -7.59 4.66 2.38
N GLU A 93 -8.80 4.74 1.78
CA GLU A 93 -9.19 5.84 0.88
C GLU A 93 -9.32 7.18 1.62
N SER A 94 -9.87 7.19 2.83
CA SER A 94 -10.03 8.42 3.62
C SER A 94 -8.69 9.06 3.99
N GLU A 95 -7.69 8.26 4.32
CA GLU A 95 -6.34 8.75 4.60
C GLU A 95 -5.68 9.31 3.32
N GLY A 96 -5.88 8.68 2.17
CA GLY A 96 -5.39 9.17 0.88
C GLY A 96 -5.98 10.55 0.53
N ILE A 97 -7.28 10.73 0.67
CA ILE A 97 -7.96 12.02 0.42
C ILE A 97 -7.45 13.08 1.40
N ARG A 98 -7.30 12.74 2.67
CA ARG A 98 -6.77 13.66 3.69
C ARG A 98 -5.36 14.12 3.32
N LEU A 99 -4.49 13.22 2.90
CA LEU A 99 -3.12 13.53 2.49
C LEU A 99 -3.09 14.48 1.28
N VAL A 100 -3.94 14.25 0.27
CA VAL A 100 -4.04 15.12 -0.91
C VAL A 100 -4.46 16.54 -0.49
N LYS A 101 -5.47 16.69 0.37
CA LYS A 101 -5.92 17.99 0.88
C LYS A 101 -4.82 18.71 1.67
N GLN A 102 -4.12 18.00 2.56
CA GLN A 102 -3.02 18.57 3.33
C GLN A 102 -1.86 19.00 2.43
N THR A 103 -1.49 18.18 1.43
CA THR A 103 -0.43 18.51 0.48
C THR A 103 -0.81 19.72 -0.37
N ALA A 104 -2.05 19.80 -0.86
CA ALA A 104 -2.54 20.97 -1.61
C ALA A 104 -2.47 22.27 -0.77
N GLY A 105 -2.92 22.21 0.51
CA GLY A 105 -2.81 23.34 1.43
C GLY A 105 -1.34 23.75 1.69
N TYR A 106 -0.45 22.79 1.84
CA TYR A 106 0.97 23.06 1.97
C TYR A 106 1.56 23.73 0.72
N LEU A 107 1.20 23.25 -0.49
CA LEU A 107 1.65 23.84 -1.75
C LEU A 107 1.20 25.30 -1.91
N CYS A 108 -0.03 25.64 -1.49
CA CYS A 108 -0.49 27.01 -1.43
C CYS A 108 0.35 27.85 -0.44
N LYS A 109 0.62 27.31 0.75
CA LYS A 109 1.39 28.00 1.80
C LYS A 109 2.84 28.32 1.37
N ILE A 110 3.45 27.46 0.57
CA ILE A 110 4.82 27.68 0.05
C ILE A 110 4.84 28.39 -1.32
N HIS A 111 3.71 29.00 -1.72
CA HIS A 111 3.56 29.74 -2.97
C HIS A 111 3.85 28.92 -4.23
N LYS A 112 3.48 27.63 -4.26
CA LYS A 112 3.61 26.72 -5.43
C LYS A 112 2.27 26.08 -5.85
N PRO A 113 1.17 26.87 -6.03
CA PRO A 113 -0.14 26.30 -6.34
C PRO A 113 -0.21 25.60 -7.70
N TRP A 114 0.67 25.93 -8.67
CA TRP A 114 0.70 25.26 -9.96
C TRP A 114 1.02 23.76 -9.88
N LEU A 115 1.66 23.28 -8.79
CA LEU A 115 1.91 21.86 -8.56
C LEU A 115 0.66 21.09 -8.14
N ILE A 116 -0.44 21.77 -7.78
CA ILE A 116 -1.71 21.12 -7.41
C ILE A 116 -2.29 20.33 -8.58
N GLY A 117 -2.15 20.82 -9.81
CA GLY A 117 -2.59 20.09 -11.01
C GLY A 117 -1.90 18.73 -11.14
N GLU A 118 -0.58 18.70 -10.97
CA GLU A 118 0.20 17.47 -10.97
C GLU A 118 -0.18 16.53 -9.81
N LEU A 119 -0.37 17.08 -8.61
CA LEU A 119 -0.83 16.34 -7.43
C LEU A 119 -2.17 15.66 -7.69
N VAL A 120 -3.14 16.39 -8.26
CA VAL A 120 -4.48 15.87 -8.56
C VAL A 120 -4.39 14.75 -9.60
N VAL A 121 -3.66 14.94 -10.69
CA VAL A 121 -3.50 13.93 -11.75
C VAL A 121 -2.85 12.67 -11.19
N LYS A 122 -1.72 12.78 -10.49
CA LYS A 122 -1.02 11.62 -9.89
C LYS A 122 -1.91 10.90 -8.86
N SER A 123 -2.65 11.65 -8.06
CA SER A 123 -3.57 11.08 -7.06
C SER A 123 -4.76 10.38 -7.73
N GLY A 124 -5.27 10.92 -8.83
CA GLY A 124 -6.31 10.30 -9.65
C GLY A 124 -5.87 8.93 -10.19
N PHE A 125 -4.66 8.82 -10.73
CA PHE A 125 -4.11 7.54 -11.19
C PHE A 125 -3.96 6.52 -10.05
N LYS A 126 -3.48 6.95 -8.89
CA LYS A 126 -3.41 6.09 -7.68
C LYS A 126 -4.78 5.58 -7.27
N PHE A 127 -5.77 6.49 -7.21
CA PHE A 127 -7.14 6.16 -6.81
C PHE A 127 -7.80 5.19 -7.79
N LEU A 128 -7.68 5.43 -9.10
CA LEU A 128 -8.22 4.54 -10.13
C LEU A 128 -7.59 3.16 -10.06
N GLY A 129 -6.25 3.07 -9.92
CA GLY A 129 -5.56 1.81 -9.74
C GLY A 129 -6.07 1.06 -8.52
N TYR A 130 -6.19 1.75 -7.39
CA TYR A 130 -6.70 1.17 -6.15
C TYR A 130 -8.14 0.65 -6.29
N ARG A 131 -9.06 1.43 -6.87
CA ARG A 131 -10.45 1.02 -7.09
C ARG A 131 -10.56 -0.20 -8.01
N MET A 132 -9.80 -0.22 -9.09
CA MET A 132 -9.76 -1.37 -10.01
C MET A 132 -9.17 -2.60 -9.32
N GLY A 133 -8.09 -2.46 -8.55
CA GLY A 133 -7.48 -3.54 -7.80
C GLY A 133 -8.42 -4.14 -6.75
N LYS A 134 -9.21 -3.33 -6.03
CA LYS A 134 -10.23 -3.84 -5.10
C LYS A 134 -11.31 -4.70 -5.79
N SER A 135 -11.55 -4.48 -7.06
CA SER A 135 -12.55 -5.20 -7.86
C SER A 135 -11.94 -6.17 -8.87
N TYR A 136 -10.66 -6.52 -8.73
CA TYR A 136 -9.90 -7.28 -9.73
C TYR A 136 -10.54 -8.61 -10.13
N ARG A 137 -11.24 -9.28 -9.20
CA ARG A 137 -11.93 -10.57 -9.44
C ARG A 137 -13.03 -10.48 -10.49
N ARG A 138 -13.51 -9.25 -10.80
CA ARG A 138 -14.53 -8.98 -11.84
C ARG A 138 -13.91 -8.60 -13.19
N LEU A 139 -12.57 -8.48 -13.25
CA LEU A 139 -11.87 -8.03 -14.45
C LEU A 139 -11.40 -9.22 -15.30
N PRO A 140 -11.44 -9.11 -16.63
CA PRO A 140 -10.82 -10.08 -17.52
C PRO A 140 -9.31 -10.22 -17.27
N LYS A 141 -8.74 -11.40 -17.47
CA LYS A 141 -7.31 -11.66 -17.27
C LYS A 141 -6.41 -10.71 -18.09
N SER A 142 -6.80 -10.32 -19.29
CA SER A 142 -6.08 -9.36 -20.12
C SER A 142 -6.00 -7.98 -19.48
N VAL A 143 -7.09 -7.51 -18.87
CA VAL A 143 -7.13 -6.22 -18.15
C VAL A 143 -6.27 -6.28 -16.90
N ILE A 144 -6.33 -7.37 -16.14
CA ILE A 144 -5.47 -7.57 -14.96
C ILE A 144 -3.99 -7.48 -15.35
N LYS A 145 -3.58 -8.19 -16.41
CA LYS A 145 -2.19 -8.16 -16.91
C LYS A 145 -1.75 -6.78 -17.38
N PHE A 146 -2.65 -5.96 -17.90
CA PHE A 146 -2.36 -4.58 -18.26
C PHE A 146 -2.20 -3.68 -17.02
N CYS A 147 -3.01 -3.91 -15.98
CA CYS A 147 -3.09 -3.09 -14.78
C CYS A 147 -2.01 -3.41 -13.73
N THR A 148 -1.40 -4.58 -13.76
CA THR A 148 -0.38 -5.00 -12.78
C THR A 148 1.02 -4.49 -13.13
N MET A 149 1.86 -4.30 -12.11
CA MET A 149 3.32 -4.19 -12.30
C MET A 149 3.99 -5.57 -12.32
N ASN A 150 3.35 -6.58 -11.78
CA ASN A 150 3.93 -7.90 -11.56
C ASN A 150 3.18 -8.97 -12.38
N ALA A 151 3.39 -8.95 -13.69
CA ALA A 151 2.72 -9.87 -14.62
C ALA A 151 3.05 -11.36 -14.33
N SER A 152 4.26 -11.66 -13.82
CA SER A 152 4.70 -13.01 -13.47
C SER A 152 3.87 -13.62 -12.33
N TYR A 153 3.42 -12.84 -11.38
CA TYR A 153 2.52 -13.29 -10.31
C TYR A 153 1.27 -14.00 -10.87
N TRP A 154 0.70 -13.44 -11.93
CA TRP A 154 -0.53 -13.94 -12.56
C TRP A 154 -0.32 -15.12 -13.50
N THR A 155 0.92 -15.45 -13.84
CA THR A 155 1.24 -16.64 -14.66
C THR A 155 1.58 -17.85 -13.78
N SER A 156 2.04 -17.64 -12.56
CA SER A 156 2.45 -18.71 -11.62
C SER A 156 1.26 -19.28 -10.82
N THR A 157 0.07 -18.72 -10.94
CA THR A 157 -1.14 -19.07 -10.16
C THR A 157 -2.13 -19.94 -10.96
N GLN A 158 -1.61 -20.72 -11.94
CA GLN A 158 -2.42 -21.71 -12.68
C GLN A 158 -2.01 -23.12 -12.32
#